data_57810e34ed129acc92f11edafd851565
#
_entry.id   57810e34ed129acc92f11edafd851565
#
_cell.length_a   1.000
_cell.length_b   1.000
_cell.length_c   1.000
_cell.angle_alpha   90.00
_cell.angle_beta   90.00
_cell.angle_gamma   90.00
#
_symmetry.space_group_name_H-M   'P 1'
#
loop_
_entity.id
_entity.type
_entity.pdbx_description
1 polymer ?
#
loop_
_entity_poly.entity_id
_entity_poly.type
_entity_poly.pdbx_seq_one_letter_code
_entity_poly.pdbx_strand_id
1 'polypeptide(L)'
;YLYPFQGDPLLWVHLNTDYPYNLQGILYFPKSTGRADWEKGEIKLYCNQVFVSDSIKEVVPKYLLPLRGVIDSPDIPLNVSRSALQTDRRVRSIGGFVAKKVGDRLKQLHRDEPKRYAEIWESLAPFIKIGAMEDEKFADQVAELVLFGSTAEAGDGDNPDPVTAEGGKRYTTLAGYRSRLSADNDKRILYCTDEAGQAGALALWQGQGAEVLLADTFIDTQFIPWLEYRHEELKFQRVDAELDDSLQDKDSGVTDSEGKDSSEGLRELFKTSLNNEKVTIQVQALKGENAPAALILLPEQMRRMNDMGALM
;
A
#
# COMPACT_ATOMS: atom_id res chain seq x y z
N TYR A 1 13.68 28.53 -2.95
CA TYR A 1 14.85 29.11 -2.29
C TYR A 1 15.80 28.02 -1.75
N LEU A 2 15.28 27.06 -0.97
CA LEU A 2 16.12 25.98 -0.40
C LEU A 2 16.62 25.00 -1.46
N TYR A 3 15.82 24.73 -2.47
CA TYR A 3 16.09 23.74 -3.53
C TYR A 3 15.57 24.27 -4.89
N PRO A 4 16.22 25.26 -5.48
CA PRO A 4 15.69 26.03 -6.62
C PRO A 4 15.54 25.23 -7.92
N PHE A 5 16.15 24.05 -8.01
CA PHE A 5 16.10 23.19 -9.20
C PHE A 5 15.20 21.97 -9.04
N GLN A 6 14.44 21.91 -7.96
CA GLN A 6 13.48 20.83 -7.71
C GLN A 6 12.08 21.36 -7.98
N GLY A 7 11.24 20.53 -8.60
CA GLY A 7 9.85 20.88 -8.86
C GLY A 7 9.04 21.13 -7.58
N ASP A 8 7.78 21.48 -7.73
CA ASP A 8 6.86 21.69 -6.62
C ASP A 8 6.77 20.46 -5.72
N PRO A 9 6.73 20.65 -4.38
CA PRO A 9 6.58 19.55 -3.45
C PRO A 9 5.18 18.94 -3.54
N LEU A 10 5.08 17.63 -3.24
CA LEU A 10 3.79 16.94 -3.16
C LEU A 10 2.91 17.50 -2.04
N LEU A 11 3.51 17.67 -0.88
CA LEU A 11 2.90 18.31 0.28
C LEU A 11 3.98 18.90 1.19
N TRP A 12 3.58 19.82 2.06
CA TRP A 12 4.45 20.40 3.09
C TRP A 12 3.80 20.36 4.47
N VAL A 13 4.66 20.33 5.47
CA VAL A 13 4.31 20.35 6.89
C VAL A 13 4.97 21.58 7.53
N HIS A 14 4.18 22.52 7.98
CA HIS A 14 4.67 23.68 8.73
C HIS A 14 4.83 23.31 10.20
N LEU A 15 6.02 23.49 10.73
CA LEU A 15 6.35 23.28 12.11
C LEU A 15 6.43 24.67 12.79
N ASN A 16 5.57 24.92 13.76
CA ASN A 16 5.60 26.12 14.59
C ASN A 16 4.96 25.78 15.92
N THR A 17 5.78 25.50 16.92
CA THR A 17 5.32 25.07 18.26
C THR A 17 6.33 25.44 19.32
N ASP A 18 5.82 25.81 20.50
CA ASP A 18 6.61 26.14 21.68
C ASP A 18 6.56 25.02 22.73
N TYR A 19 5.59 24.09 22.60
CA TYR A 19 5.39 23.00 23.56
C TYR A 19 4.98 21.70 22.82
N PRO A 20 5.49 20.55 23.19
CA PRO A 20 6.47 20.24 24.24
C PRO A 20 7.92 20.59 23.87
N TYR A 21 8.16 20.98 22.62
CA TYR A 21 9.46 21.41 22.09
C TYR A 21 9.29 22.71 21.34
N ASN A 22 10.25 23.62 21.51
CA ASN A 22 10.35 24.80 20.67
C ASN A 22 10.91 24.33 19.30
N LEU A 23 10.04 24.22 18.32
CA LEU A 23 10.35 23.67 17.01
C LEU A 23 9.71 24.54 15.92
N GLN A 24 10.55 25.12 15.08
CA GLN A 24 10.13 25.93 13.94
C GLN A 24 10.73 25.34 12.65
N GLY A 25 9.98 25.46 11.56
CA GLY A 25 10.50 24.97 10.28
C GLY A 25 9.42 24.63 9.27
N ILE A 26 9.89 24.12 8.15
CA ILE A 26 9.05 23.60 7.09
C ILE A 26 9.68 22.31 6.55
N LEU A 27 8.87 21.26 6.52
CA LEU A 27 9.24 20.00 5.90
C LEU A 27 8.33 19.76 4.70
N TYR A 28 8.83 19.07 3.69
CA TYR A 28 8.04 18.74 2.53
C TYR A 28 8.45 17.41 1.90
N PHE A 29 7.48 16.74 1.30
CA PHE A 29 7.73 15.58 0.47
C PHE A 29 8.07 16.05 -0.94
N PRO A 30 9.27 15.75 -1.46
CA PRO A 30 9.62 16.04 -2.84
C PRO A 30 8.84 15.11 -3.78
N LYS A 31 8.65 15.53 -5.01
CA LYS A 31 8.21 14.62 -6.06
C LYS A 31 9.36 13.64 -6.33
N SER A 32 9.19 12.39 -5.93
CA SER A 32 10.22 11.36 -6.08
C SER A 32 10.38 10.99 -7.56
N THR A 33 11.62 10.86 -8.00
CA THR A 33 11.95 10.39 -9.34
C THR A 33 12.50 8.97 -9.37
N GLY A 34 12.60 8.29 -8.19
CA GLY A 34 13.06 6.92 -8.11
C GLY A 34 13.51 6.46 -6.72
N ARG A 35 13.82 5.17 -6.60
CA ARG A 35 14.21 4.48 -5.36
C ARG A 35 15.49 5.06 -4.71
N ALA A 36 16.37 5.66 -5.50
CA ALA A 36 17.62 6.24 -5.01
C ALA A 36 17.44 7.50 -4.14
N ASP A 37 16.28 8.15 -4.21
CA ASP A 37 16.00 9.36 -3.42
C ASP A 37 15.56 9.07 -1.99
N TRP A 38 15.27 7.82 -1.66
CA TRP A 38 14.71 7.42 -0.36
C TRP A 38 15.71 7.50 0.80
N GLU A 39 17.00 7.42 0.51
CA GLU A 39 18.04 7.45 1.53
C GLU A 39 18.68 8.84 1.74
N LYS A 40 18.36 9.78 0.87
CA LYS A 40 18.96 11.12 0.87
C LYS A 40 18.05 12.16 1.52
N GLY A 41 17.78 11.99 2.81
CA GLY A 41 17.13 13.05 3.58
C GLY A 41 18.03 14.30 3.61
N GLU A 42 17.50 15.41 3.12
CA GLU A 42 18.19 16.71 3.10
C GLU A 42 17.46 17.72 3.99
N ILE A 43 17.27 17.35 5.26
CA ILE A 43 16.71 18.31 6.23
C ILE A 43 17.86 19.05 6.89
N LYS A 44 17.87 20.37 6.73
CA LYS A 44 18.86 21.26 7.34
C LYS A 44 18.45 21.58 8.77
N LEU A 45 19.35 21.32 9.70
CA LEU A 45 19.15 21.59 11.11
C LEU A 45 19.80 22.91 11.49
N TYR A 46 19.04 23.72 12.21
CA TYR A 46 19.50 24.94 12.87
C TYR A 46 19.24 24.83 14.37
N CYS A 47 20.01 25.55 15.14
CA CYS A 47 19.80 25.77 16.57
C CYS A 47 19.94 27.25 16.85
N ASN A 48 18.86 27.93 17.24
CA ASN A 48 18.81 29.38 17.39
C ASN A 48 19.33 30.09 16.12
N GLN A 49 18.82 29.70 14.96
CA GLN A 49 19.14 30.24 13.63
C GLN A 49 20.60 30.03 13.18
N VAL A 50 21.39 29.22 13.92
CA VAL A 50 22.75 28.84 13.54
C VAL A 50 22.70 27.47 12.92
N PHE A 51 23.27 27.33 11.71
CA PHE A 51 23.36 26.05 11.00
C PHE A 51 24.18 25.03 11.80
N VAL A 52 23.67 23.83 11.92
CA VAL A 52 24.29 22.72 12.67
C VAL A 52 24.68 21.57 11.73
N SER A 53 23.73 21.09 10.92
CA SER A 53 23.92 19.93 10.06
C SER A 53 22.92 19.90 8.92
N ASP A 54 23.28 19.29 7.81
CA ASP A 54 22.42 18.94 6.67
C ASP A 54 22.01 17.46 6.67
N SER A 55 22.43 16.70 7.69
CA SER A 55 22.06 15.30 7.86
C SER A 55 21.57 15.07 9.30
N ILE A 56 20.26 14.84 9.44
CA ILE A 56 19.61 14.65 10.73
C ILE A 56 18.96 13.27 10.84
N LYS A 57 19.67 12.24 10.35
CA LYS A 57 19.19 10.84 10.39
C LYS A 57 18.84 10.35 11.80
N GLU A 58 19.42 10.98 12.82
CA GLU A 58 19.12 10.68 14.22
C GLU A 58 17.89 11.41 14.77
N VAL A 59 17.47 12.51 14.12
CA VAL A 59 16.36 13.35 14.60
C VAL A 59 15.02 12.93 14.04
N VAL A 60 14.96 12.44 12.81
CA VAL A 60 13.72 11.97 12.19
C VAL A 60 13.71 10.46 12.06
N PRO A 61 12.55 9.81 12.22
CA PRO A 61 12.41 8.38 11.95
C PRO A 61 12.86 8.02 10.53
N LYS A 62 13.41 6.82 10.36
CA LYS A 62 13.96 6.37 9.07
C LYS A 62 12.97 6.43 7.92
N TYR A 63 11.70 6.10 8.15
CA TYR A 63 10.64 6.19 7.15
C TYR A 63 10.29 7.61 6.71
N LEU A 64 10.75 8.64 7.44
CA LEU A 64 10.61 10.06 7.08
C LEU A 64 11.89 10.66 6.49
N LEU A 65 12.95 9.88 6.28
CA LEU A 65 14.19 10.38 5.66
C LEU A 65 14.01 10.99 4.27
N PRO A 66 13.01 10.60 3.46
CA PRO A 66 12.76 11.30 2.18
C PRO A 66 12.28 12.74 2.32
N LEU A 67 11.86 13.17 3.51
CA LEU A 67 11.52 14.56 3.74
C LEU A 67 12.72 15.49 3.52
N ARG A 68 12.43 16.65 2.98
CA ARG A 68 13.36 17.77 2.80
C ARG A 68 12.85 18.96 3.57
N GLY A 69 13.74 19.92 3.79
CA GLY A 69 13.34 21.17 4.42
C GLY A 69 14.31 21.69 5.43
N VAL A 70 13.79 22.39 6.42
CA VAL A 70 14.56 23.03 7.47
C VAL A 70 13.83 22.90 8.81
N ILE A 71 14.60 22.63 9.85
CA ILE A 71 14.15 22.63 11.25
C ILE A 71 15.08 23.52 12.04
N ASP A 72 14.52 24.40 12.87
CA ASP A 72 15.23 25.15 13.88
C ASP A 72 14.66 24.80 15.26
N SER A 73 15.53 24.36 16.17
CA SER A 73 15.14 24.04 17.54
C SER A 73 16.29 24.22 18.52
N PRO A 74 16.09 25.04 19.57
CA PRO A 74 17.04 25.16 20.66
C PRO A 74 17.07 23.94 21.58
N ASP A 75 16.02 23.07 21.52
CA ASP A 75 15.86 21.91 22.38
C ASP A 75 16.66 20.68 21.91
N ILE A 76 17.26 20.75 20.72
CA ILE A 76 18.10 19.65 20.20
C ILE A 76 19.47 19.72 20.88
N PRO A 77 19.85 18.66 21.62
CA PRO A 77 21.12 18.64 22.34
C PRO A 77 22.28 18.52 21.35
N LEU A 78 23.19 19.47 21.40
CA LEU A 78 24.41 19.48 20.64
C LEU A 78 25.59 19.13 21.54
N ASN A 79 26.66 18.54 20.96
CA ASN A 79 27.92 18.40 21.69
C ASN A 79 28.57 19.78 21.93
N VAL A 80 29.59 19.83 22.78
CA VAL A 80 30.28 21.09 23.17
C VAL A 80 30.85 21.82 21.95
N SER A 81 31.29 21.08 20.94
CA SER A 81 31.81 21.64 19.67
C SER A 81 30.71 21.98 18.66
N ARG A 82 29.45 21.69 18.95
CA ARG A 82 28.30 21.81 18.04
C ARG A 82 28.47 21.05 16.71
N SER A 83 29.40 20.13 16.63
CA SER A 83 29.75 19.39 15.42
C SER A 83 29.02 18.04 15.28
N ALA A 84 28.36 17.58 16.32
CA ALA A 84 27.56 16.35 16.30
C ALA A 84 26.37 16.44 17.23
N LEU A 85 25.30 15.75 16.84
CA LEU A 85 24.12 15.53 17.66
C LEU A 85 24.43 14.49 18.75
N GLN A 86 23.96 14.73 19.96
CA GLN A 86 23.94 13.69 20.98
C GLN A 86 22.64 12.90 20.80
N THR A 87 22.76 11.64 20.36
CA THR A 87 21.61 10.75 20.24
C THR A 87 21.11 10.36 21.62
N ASP A 88 20.26 11.19 22.17
CA ASP A 88 19.63 10.96 23.47
C ASP A 88 18.11 10.75 23.35
N ARG A 89 17.46 10.60 24.50
CA ARG A 89 16.02 10.41 24.59
C ARG A 89 15.22 11.59 24.03
N ARG A 90 15.76 12.81 24.10
CA ARG A 90 15.11 14.03 23.60
C ARG A 90 15.07 14.05 22.08
N VAL A 91 16.17 13.71 21.43
CA VAL A 91 16.23 13.61 19.95
C VAL A 91 15.18 12.66 19.42
N ARG A 92 15.07 11.46 20.03
CA ARG A 92 14.03 10.49 19.65
C ARG A 92 12.60 11.03 19.89
N SER A 93 12.40 11.75 20.98
CA SER A 93 11.08 12.34 21.28
C SER A 93 10.71 13.45 20.31
N ILE A 94 11.67 14.26 19.86
CA ILE A 94 11.47 15.26 18.80
C ILE A 94 11.12 14.57 17.47
N GLY A 95 11.79 13.48 17.14
CA GLY A 95 11.47 12.66 15.96
C GLY A 95 10.03 12.15 15.97
N GLY A 96 9.58 11.61 17.09
CA GLY A 96 8.18 11.18 17.26
C GLY A 96 7.19 12.35 17.16
N PHE A 97 7.57 13.54 17.64
CA PHE A 97 6.74 14.73 17.49
C PHE A 97 6.64 15.20 16.03
N VAL A 98 7.75 15.15 15.29
CA VAL A 98 7.76 15.43 13.84
C VAL A 98 6.88 14.43 13.10
N ALA A 99 7.01 13.12 13.41
CA ALA A 99 6.16 12.08 12.82
C ALA A 99 4.67 12.34 13.07
N LYS A 100 4.32 12.74 14.31
CA LYS A 100 2.96 13.13 14.63
C LYS A 100 2.46 14.30 13.77
N LYS A 101 3.26 15.35 13.57
CA LYS A 101 2.88 16.50 12.73
C LYS A 101 2.71 16.11 11.27
N VAL A 102 3.53 15.18 10.78
CA VAL A 102 3.37 14.61 9.44
C VAL A 102 2.04 13.86 9.35
N GLY A 103 1.74 12.98 10.31
CA GLY A 103 0.47 12.25 10.37
C GLY A 103 -0.75 13.19 10.44
N ASP A 104 -0.69 14.25 11.26
CA ASP A 104 -1.76 15.26 11.35
C ASP A 104 -1.99 15.95 9.99
N ARG A 105 -0.92 16.28 9.26
CA ARG A 105 -1.03 16.89 7.93
C ARG A 105 -1.60 15.94 6.89
N LEU A 106 -1.23 14.66 6.93
CA LEU A 106 -1.79 13.63 6.06
C LEU A 106 -3.29 13.45 6.32
N LYS A 107 -3.71 13.39 7.58
CA LYS A 107 -5.15 13.36 7.97
C LYS A 107 -5.90 14.55 7.42
N GLN A 108 -5.35 15.74 7.59
CA GLN A 108 -5.96 16.95 7.07
C GLN A 108 -6.13 16.89 5.55
N LEU A 109 -5.08 16.53 4.81
CA LEU A 109 -5.12 16.45 3.35
C LEU A 109 -6.14 15.40 2.87
N HIS A 110 -6.14 14.22 3.48
CA HIS A 110 -7.09 13.16 3.16
C HIS A 110 -8.55 13.61 3.36
N ARG A 111 -8.84 14.34 4.45
CA ARG A 111 -10.19 14.82 4.75
C ARG A 111 -10.61 15.98 3.85
N ASP A 112 -9.72 16.98 3.67
CA ASP A 112 -10.08 18.26 3.05
C ASP A 112 -9.92 18.23 1.53
N GLU A 113 -8.99 17.42 1.01
CA GLU A 113 -8.64 17.33 -0.40
C GLU A 113 -8.42 15.85 -0.83
N PRO A 114 -9.46 14.96 -0.71
CA PRO A 114 -9.29 13.52 -0.93
C PRO A 114 -8.77 13.18 -2.34
N LYS A 115 -9.21 13.92 -3.35
CA LYS A 115 -8.75 13.74 -4.73
C LYS A 115 -7.24 14.01 -4.84
N ARG A 116 -6.77 15.12 -4.29
CA ARG A 116 -5.35 15.45 -4.28
C ARG A 116 -4.53 14.44 -3.49
N TYR A 117 -5.08 13.94 -2.37
CA TYR A 117 -4.44 12.88 -1.60
C TYR A 117 -4.25 11.62 -2.45
N ALA A 118 -5.27 11.20 -3.20
CA ALA A 118 -5.19 10.08 -4.12
C ALA A 118 -4.18 10.31 -5.25
N GLU A 119 -4.10 11.52 -5.81
CA GLU A 119 -3.14 11.87 -6.88
C GLU A 119 -1.67 11.73 -6.46
N ILE A 120 -1.36 12.02 -5.20
CA ILE A 120 0.01 11.93 -4.68
C ILE A 120 0.29 10.61 -3.96
N TRP A 121 -0.73 9.74 -3.83
CA TRP A 121 -0.65 8.53 -3.02
C TRP A 121 0.48 7.58 -3.44
N GLU A 122 0.66 7.33 -4.72
CA GLU A 122 1.72 6.42 -5.21
C GLU A 122 3.12 6.82 -4.70
N SER A 123 3.37 8.12 -4.60
CA SER A 123 4.63 8.63 -4.07
C SER A 123 4.73 8.56 -2.55
N LEU A 124 3.59 8.62 -1.84
CA LEU A 124 3.54 8.61 -0.38
C LEU A 124 3.41 7.19 0.21
N ALA A 125 2.74 6.29 -0.50
CA ALA A 125 2.38 4.97 -0.01
C ALA A 125 3.54 4.18 0.61
N PRO A 126 4.74 4.09 -0.01
CA PRO A 126 5.84 3.34 0.57
C PRO A 126 6.25 3.87 1.95
N PHE A 127 6.34 5.19 2.11
CA PHE A 127 6.76 5.81 3.37
C PHE A 127 5.72 5.65 4.47
N ILE A 128 4.45 5.81 4.12
CA ILE A 128 3.34 5.66 5.06
C ILE A 128 3.23 4.20 5.50
N LYS A 129 3.30 3.25 4.58
CA LYS A 129 3.22 1.81 4.88
C LYS A 129 4.42 1.33 5.69
N ILE A 130 5.65 1.72 5.33
CA ILE A 130 6.85 1.41 6.12
C ILE A 130 6.75 2.04 7.50
N GLY A 131 6.37 3.32 7.60
CA GLY A 131 6.22 4.01 8.87
C GLY A 131 5.19 3.36 9.78
N ALA A 132 4.07 2.90 9.23
CA ALA A 132 3.06 2.18 9.99
C ALA A 132 3.57 0.83 10.52
N MET A 133 4.42 0.12 9.77
CA MET A 133 5.02 -1.13 10.23
C MET A 133 6.13 -0.94 11.27
N GLU A 134 6.84 0.18 11.23
CA GLU A 134 7.98 0.46 12.14
C GLU A 134 7.59 1.21 13.42
N ASP A 135 6.51 2.00 13.39
CA ASP A 135 6.10 2.89 14.49
C ASP A 135 4.61 2.74 14.78
N GLU A 136 4.29 2.09 15.90
CA GLU A 136 2.91 1.82 16.31
C GLU A 136 2.09 3.09 16.51
N LYS A 137 2.68 4.17 17.05
CA LYS A 137 1.98 5.45 17.24
C LYS A 137 1.68 6.14 15.90
N PHE A 138 2.60 6.00 14.96
CA PHE A 138 2.36 6.49 13.60
C PHE A 138 1.31 5.63 12.90
N ALA A 139 1.35 4.30 13.07
CA ALA A 139 0.33 3.39 12.57
C ALA A 139 -1.08 3.79 13.03
N ASP A 140 -1.27 4.06 14.33
CA ASP A 140 -2.56 4.52 14.89
C ASP A 140 -3.06 5.82 14.26
N GLN A 141 -2.14 6.64 13.75
CA GLN A 141 -2.51 7.87 13.05
C GLN A 141 -2.89 7.67 11.60
N VAL A 142 -2.20 6.76 10.89
CA VAL A 142 -2.27 6.69 9.43
C VAL A 142 -2.97 5.45 8.89
N ALA A 143 -3.28 4.45 9.72
CA ALA A 143 -3.87 3.20 9.27
C ALA A 143 -5.17 3.41 8.46
N GLU A 144 -6.03 4.33 8.89
CA GLU A 144 -7.28 4.66 8.21
C GLU A 144 -7.09 5.49 6.92
N LEU A 145 -5.89 6.03 6.71
CA LEU A 145 -5.57 6.88 5.55
C LEU A 145 -4.91 6.08 4.42
N VAL A 146 -4.55 4.82 4.67
CA VAL A 146 -3.92 3.97 3.66
C VAL A 146 -4.90 3.70 2.54
N LEU A 147 -4.49 4.04 1.32
CA LEU A 147 -5.26 3.76 0.13
C LEU A 147 -4.74 2.51 -0.58
N PHE A 148 -5.66 1.81 -1.21
CA PHE A 148 -5.40 0.75 -2.19
C PHE A 148 -6.04 1.14 -3.50
N GLY A 149 -5.45 0.75 -4.61
CA GLY A 149 -6.16 0.81 -5.88
C GLY A 149 -7.43 -0.04 -5.79
N SER A 150 -8.47 0.31 -6.55
CA SER A 150 -9.75 -0.40 -6.53
C SER A 150 -10.28 -0.65 -7.93
N THR A 151 -10.88 -1.81 -8.13
CA THR A 151 -11.60 -2.15 -9.37
C THR A 151 -13.05 -1.64 -9.36
N ALA A 152 -13.57 -1.21 -8.22
CA ALA A 152 -14.92 -0.66 -8.13
C ALA A 152 -15.08 0.61 -8.99
N GLU A 153 -16.30 0.93 -9.37
CA GLU A 153 -16.59 2.19 -10.03
C GLU A 153 -16.38 3.36 -9.09
N ALA A 154 -16.11 4.53 -9.66
CA ALA A 154 -15.92 5.74 -8.88
C ALA A 154 -17.18 6.06 -8.06
N GLY A 155 -16.98 6.52 -6.84
CA GLY A 155 -18.07 7.05 -6.03
C GLY A 155 -18.68 8.31 -6.65
N ASP A 156 -19.87 8.61 -6.22
CA ASP A 156 -20.63 9.81 -6.66
C ASP A 156 -20.49 10.97 -5.67
N GLY A 157 -21.23 12.05 -5.91
CA GLY A 157 -21.15 13.29 -5.11
C GLY A 157 -21.47 13.12 -3.63
N ASP A 158 -22.30 12.14 -3.28
CA ASP A 158 -22.71 11.87 -1.89
C ASP A 158 -21.78 10.88 -1.19
N ASN A 159 -21.16 9.97 -1.97
CA ASN A 159 -20.15 9.02 -1.50
C ASN A 159 -18.99 8.95 -2.50
N PRO A 160 -17.98 9.82 -2.36
CA PRO A 160 -16.87 9.91 -3.31
C PRO A 160 -15.88 8.73 -3.27
N ASP A 161 -16.11 7.68 -2.51
CA ASP A 161 -15.24 6.52 -2.39
C ASP A 161 -15.73 5.37 -3.30
N PRO A 162 -14.91 4.80 -4.22
CA PRO A 162 -13.50 5.12 -4.50
C PRO A 162 -13.26 6.49 -5.15
N VAL A 163 -12.18 7.13 -4.75
CA VAL A 163 -11.75 8.41 -5.33
C VAL A 163 -10.97 8.18 -6.62
N THR A 164 -11.32 8.88 -7.68
CA THR A 164 -10.59 8.83 -8.95
C THR A 164 -9.50 9.88 -9.00
N ALA A 165 -8.23 9.45 -9.11
CA ALA A 165 -7.07 10.31 -9.33
C ALA A 165 -6.94 10.73 -10.80
N GLU A 166 -6.10 11.73 -11.08
CA GLU A 166 -5.69 12.04 -12.44
C GLU A 166 -5.07 10.81 -13.11
N GLY A 167 -5.47 10.51 -14.34
CA GLY A 167 -5.06 9.28 -15.02
C GLY A 167 -6.05 8.12 -14.87
N GLY A 168 -7.14 8.30 -14.10
CA GLY A 168 -8.26 7.36 -14.04
C GLY A 168 -8.08 6.21 -13.04
N LYS A 169 -6.96 6.11 -12.33
CA LYS A 169 -6.78 5.12 -11.25
C LYS A 169 -7.68 5.48 -10.08
N ARG A 170 -8.36 4.49 -9.54
CA ARG A 170 -9.30 4.66 -8.43
C ARG A 170 -8.70 4.13 -7.15
N TYR A 171 -8.93 4.85 -6.07
CA TYR A 171 -8.39 4.52 -4.77
C TYR A 171 -9.47 4.48 -3.71
N THR A 172 -9.37 3.52 -2.81
CA THR A 172 -10.26 3.36 -1.65
C THR A 172 -9.47 3.08 -0.38
N THR A 173 -10.03 3.41 0.76
CA THR A 173 -9.52 2.95 2.05
C THR A 173 -10.04 1.53 2.34
N LEU A 174 -9.40 0.84 3.29
CA LEU A 174 -9.89 -0.46 3.75
C LEU A 174 -11.32 -0.36 4.34
N ALA A 175 -11.63 0.74 5.03
CA ALA A 175 -12.96 1.00 5.56
C ALA A 175 -13.99 1.19 4.45
N GLY A 176 -13.65 1.97 3.41
CA GLY A 176 -14.49 2.16 2.23
C GLY A 176 -14.76 0.85 1.49
N TYR A 177 -13.74 0.05 1.21
CA TYR A 177 -13.89 -1.28 0.64
C TYR A 177 -14.85 -2.15 1.46
N ARG A 178 -14.63 -2.24 2.78
CA ARG A 178 -15.46 -3.07 3.69
C ARG A 178 -16.91 -2.60 3.74
N SER A 179 -17.16 -1.32 3.59
CA SER A 179 -18.55 -0.78 3.57
C SER A 179 -19.35 -1.21 2.35
N ARG A 180 -18.67 -1.60 1.27
CA ARG A 180 -19.28 -2.08 0.01
C ARG A 180 -19.36 -3.60 -0.09
N LEU A 181 -18.70 -4.33 0.83
CA LEU A 181 -18.81 -5.79 0.85
C LEU A 181 -20.25 -6.22 1.10
N SER A 182 -20.77 -7.12 0.27
CA SER A 182 -22.05 -7.76 0.51
C SER A 182 -21.99 -8.68 1.74
N ALA A 183 -23.11 -8.85 2.43
CA ALA A 183 -23.21 -9.71 3.62
C ALA A 183 -22.85 -11.19 3.35
N ASP A 184 -22.99 -11.63 2.12
CA ASP A 184 -22.71 -13.00 1.67
C ASP A 184 -21.22 -13.27 1.37
N ASN A 185 -20.42 -12.22 1.34
CA ASN A 185 -18.99 -12.35 1.04
C ASN A 185 -18.23 -12.58 2.35
N ASP A 186 -17.94 -13.81 2.72
CA ASP A 186 -17.18 -14.34 3.89
C ASP A 186 -16.15 -13.39 4.56
N LYS A 187 -16.38 -12.06 4.51
CA LYS A 187 -15.51 -10.99 5.02
C LYS A 187 -14.07 -11.03 4.48
N ARG A 188 -13.84 -11.77 3.39
CA ARG A 188 -12.54 -11.84 2.72
C ARG A 188 -12.31 -10.58 1.90
N ILE A 189 -11.10 -10.08 1.97
CA ILE A 189 -10.64 -8.92 1.22
C ILE A 189 -9.86 -9.44 0.02
N LEU A 190 -10.45 -9.33 -1.16
CA LEU A 190 -9.80 -9.75 -2.39
C LEU A 190 -8.74 -8.74 -2.81
N TYR A 191 -7.57 -9.24 -3.20
CA TYR A 191 -6.51 -8.36 -3.70
C TYR A 191 -5.77 -8.97 -4.89
N CYS A 192 -5.22 -8.08 -5.73
CA CYS A 192 -4.40 -8.37 -6.90
C CYS A 192 -3.06 -7.65 -6.76
N THR A 193 -1.96 -8.32 -7.05
CA THR A 193 -0.60 -7.76 -6.98
C THR A 193 0.01 -7.50 -8.35
N ASP A 194 -0.52 -8.12 -9.39
CA ASP A 194 -0.08 -7.98 -10.78
C ASP A 194 -1.28 -8.13 -11.71
N GLU A 195 -1.83 -7.01 -12.15
CA GLU A 195 -3.02 -7.00 -13.00
C GLU A 195 -2.82 -7.76 -14.30
N ALA A 196 -1.64 -7.71 -14.89
CA ALA A 196 -1.34 -8.41 -16.13
C ALA A 196 -1.19 -9.93 -15.93
N GLY A 197 -0.39 -10.34 -14.95
CA GLY A 197 -0.16 -11.75 -14.63
C GLY A 197 -1.39 -12.44 -14.03
N GLN A 198 -2.28 -11.70 -13.41
CA GLN A 198 -3.49 -12.20 -12.75
C GLN A 198 -4.79 -11.83 -13.49
N ALA A 199 -4.68 -11.35 -14.73
CA ALA A 199 -5.82 -10.80 -15.49
C ALA A 199 -7.01 -11.79 -15.59
N GLY A 200 -6.75 -13.07 -15.81
CA GLY A 200 -7.80 -14.09 -15.90
C GLY A 200 -8.57 -14.28 -14.61
N ALA A 201 -7.86 -14.36 -13.47
CA ALA A 201 -8.49 -14.47 -12.16
C ALA A 201 -9.22 -13.18 -11.78
N LEU A 202 -8.61 -12.02 -12.06
CA LEU A 202 -9.20 -10.72 -11.82
C LEU A 202 -10.52 -10.55 -12.59
N ALA A 203 -10.53 -10.87 -13.88
CA ALA A 203 -11.73 -10.80 -14.72
C ALA A 203 -12.85 -11.72 -14.23
N LEU A 204 -12.49 -12.91 -13.73
CA LEU A 204 -13.45 -13.86 -13.18
C LEU A 204 -14.17 -13.29 -11.94
N TRP A 205 -13.42 -12.71 -10.99
CA TRP A 205 -14.00 -12.08 -9.81
C TRP A 205 -14.83 -10.84 -10.17
N GLN A 206 -14.34 -9.99 -11.06
CA GLN A 206 -15.09 -8.82 -11.55
C GLN A 206 -16.37 -9.22 -12.27
N GLY A 207 -16.35 -10.31 -13.06
CA GLY A 207 -17.54 -10.86 -13.70
C GLY A 207 -18.64 -11.31 -12.73
N GLN A 208 -18.29 -11.57 -11.47
CA GLN A 208 -19.24 -11.84 -10.38
C GLN A 208 -19.61 -10.58 -9.57
N GLY A 209 -19.20 -9.39 -10.04
CA GLY A 209 -19.46 -8.14 -9.35
C GLY A 209 -18.61 -7.91 -8.09
N ALA A 210 -17.53 -8.69 -7.91
CA ALA A 210 -16.64 -8.51 -6.77
C ALA A 210 -15.68 -7.34 -6.98
N GLU A 211 -15.56 -6.48 -5.96
CA GLU A 211 -14.50 -5.48 -5.90
C GLU A 211 -13.18 -6.16 -5.51
N VAL A 212 -12.09 -5.78 -6.17
CA VAL A 212 -10.74 -6.26 -5.87
C VAL A 212 -9.84 -5.07 -5.57
N LEU A 213 -9.07 -5.16 -4.48
CA LEU A 213 -8.03 -4.19 -4.15
C LEU A 213 -6.78 -4.44 -5.01
N LEU A 214 -6.20 -3.36 -5.54
CA LEU A 214 -4.93 -3.41 -6.26
C LEU A 214 -3.80 -3.06 -5.28
N ALA A 215 -2.98 -4.06 -4.99
CA ALA A 215 -1.86 -4.00 -4.06
C ALA A 215 -0.57 -4.22 -4.86
N ASP A 216 -0.30 -3.29 -5.79
CA ASP A 216 0.71 -3.40 -6.84
C ASP A 216 2.08 -2.84 -6.44
N THR A 217 2.25 -2.40 -5.19
CA THR A 217 3.53 -1.91 -4.71
C THR A 217 4.34 -3.01 -4.02
N PHE A 218 5.68 -2.95 -4.15
CA PHE A 218 6.58 -3.94 -3.54
C PHE A 218 6.40 -4.07 -2.01
N ILE A 219 5.94 -3.00 -1.34
CA ILE A 219 5.75 -3.00 0.10
C ILE A 219 4.47 -3.75 0.52
N ASP A 220 3.51 -3.92 -0.38
CA ASP A 220 2.23 -4.55 -0.07
C ASP A 220 2.37 -6.02 0.32
N THR A 221 3.39 -6.70 -0.19
CA THR A 221 3.72 -8.08 0.19
C THR A 221 4.05 -8.25 1.68
N GLN A 222 4.53 -7.19 2.32
CA GLN A 222 4.82 -7.15 3.75
C GLN A 222 3.70 -6.45 4.54
N PHE A 223 3.08 -5.45 3.93
CA PHE A 223 2.06 -4.65 4.58
C PHE A 223 0.75 -5.41 4.79
N ILE A 224 0.32 -6.24 3.84
CA ILE A 224 -0.89 -7.06 3.97
C ILE A 224 -0.78 -8.06 5.15
N PRO A 225 0.28 -8.89 5.27
CA PRO A 225 0.46 -9.74 6.45
C PRO A 225 0.53 -8.96 7.76
N TRP A 226 1.13 -7.77 7.76
CA TRP A 226 1.17 -6.91 8.93
C TRP A 226 -0.22 -6.39 9.32
N LEU A 227 -1.08 -6.04 8.35
CA LEU A 227 -2.47 -5.67 8.60
C LEU A 227 -3.26 -6.82 9.22
N GLU A 228 -3.13 -8.04 8.71
CA GLU A 228 -3.78 -9.23 9.27
C GLU A 228 -3.29 -9.56 10.68
N TYR A 229 -2.01 -9.37 10.96
CA TYR A 229 -1.45 -9.55 12.30
C TYR A 229 -2.01 -8.53 13.29
N ARG A 230 -2.17 -7.29 12.86
CA ARG A 230 -2.68 -6.20 13.69
C ARG A 230 -4.21 -6.28 13.89
N HIS A 231 -4.92 -6.83 12.93
CA HIS A 231 -6.37 -6.89 12.85
C HIS A 231 -6.81 -8.32 12.53
N GLU A 232 -6.98 -9.15 13.55
CA GLU A 232 -7.29 -10.58 13.41
C GLU A 232 -8.59 -10.87 12.65
N GLU A 233 -9.49 -9.88 12.58
CA GLU A 233 -10.74 -9.96 11.82
C GLU A 233 -10.56 -9.78 10.31
N LEU A 234 -9.38 -9.33 9.85
CA LEU A 234 -9.08 -9.17 8.43
C LEU A 234 -8.58 -10.49 7.83
N LYS A 235 -9.08 -10.81 6.66
CA LYS A 235 -8.63 -11.97 5.87
C LYS A 235 -8.43 -11.53 4.43
N PHE A 236 -7.17 -11.41 4.03
CA PHE A 236 -6.83 -11.10 2.66
C PHE A 236 -6.65 -12.38 1.85
N GLN A 237 -7.25 -12.39 0.66
CA GLN A 237 -7.11 -13.48 -0.30
C GLN A 237 -6.74 -12.92 -1.67
N ARG A 238 -5.62 -13.40 -2.21
CA ARG A 238 -5.23 -13.03 -3.57
C ARG A 238 -6.17 -13.69 -4.58
N VAL A 239 -6.54 -12.95 -5.62
CA VAL A 239 -7.53 -13.38 -6.62
C VAL A 239 -7.24 -14.73 -7.27
N ASP A 240 -5.99 -15.15 -7.30
CA ASP A 240 -5.52 -16.39 -7.88
C ASP A 240 -5.01 -17.42 -6.84
N ALA A 241 -5.38 -17.27 -5.57
CA ALA A 241 -4.95 -18.19 -4.51
C ALA A 241 -5.75 -19.49 -4.52
N GLU A 242 -7.05 -19.39 -4.63
CA GLU A 242 -7.98 -20.53 -4.59
C GLU A 242 -9.18 -20.25 -5.50
N LEU A 243 -9.74 -21.33 -6.06
CA LEU A 243 -10.99 -21.22 -6.79
C LEU A 243 -12.14 -21.33 -5.81
N ASP A 244 -12.83 -20.23 -5.58
CA ASP A 244 -13.99 -20.18 -4.71
C ASP A 244 -15.18 -20.93 -5.33
N ASP A 245 -16.00 -21.55 -4.50
CA ASP A 245 -17.22 -22.23 -4.92
C ASP A 245 -18.21 -21.29 -5.62
N SER A 246 -18.19 -20.01 -5.30
CA SER A 246 -19.03 -18.98 -5.95
C SER A 246 -18.67 -18.76 -7.41
N LEU A 247 -17.41 -19.02 -7.80
CA LEU A 247 -16.91 -18.88 -9.18
C LEU A 247 -17.18 -20.11 -10.04
N GLN A 248 -17.54 -21.23 -9.42
CA GLN A 248 -17.82 -22.49 -10.12
C GLN A 248 -19.26 -22.52 -10.61
N ASP A 249 -19.46 -22.96 -11.82
CA ASP A 249 -20.77 -23.33 -12.34
C ASP A 249 -21.03 -24.82 -12.07
N LYS A 250 -21.65 -25.11 -10.94
CA LYS A 250 -21.92 -26.49 -10.50
C LYS A 250 -23.02 -27.18 -11.31
N ASP A 251 -23.81 -26.38 -12.01
CA ASP A 251 -24.94 -26.89 -12.82
C ASP A 251 -24.51 -27.20 -14.27
N SER A 252 -23.40 -26.65 -14.71
CA SER A 252 -22.82 -26.88 -16.04
C SER A 252 -21.66 -27.85 -15.97
N GLY A 253 -21.76 -28.97 -16.68
CA GLY A 253 -20.63 -29.88 -16.90
C GLY A 253 -19.70 -29.38 -18.01
N VAL A 254 -18.44 -29.80 -17.97
CA VAL A 254 -17.51 -29.56 -19.09
C VAL A 254 -17.75 -30.61 -20.15
N THR A 255 -18.49 -30.23 -21.19
CA THR A 255 -18.91 -31.15 -22.26
C THR A 255 -18.20 -30.78 -23.58
N ASP A 256 -18.00 -31.79 -24.43
CA ASP A 256 -17.54 -31.59 -25.80
C ASP A 256 -18.67 -31.09 -26.73
N SER A 257 -18.33 -30.94 -28.01
CA SER A 257 -19.30 -30.50 -29.03
C SER A 257 -20.47 -31.47 -29.24
N GLU A 258 -20.38 -32.71 -28.74
CA GLU A 258 -21.41 -33.74 -28.79
C GLU A 258 -22.17 -33.90 -27.49
N GLY A 259 -21.88 -33.04 -26.48
CA GLY A 259 -22.53 -33.06 -25.17
C GLY A 259 -22.05 -34.14 -24.21
N LYS A 260 -20.89 -34.80 -24.51
CA LYS A 260 -20.30 -35.78 -23.61
C LYS A 260 -19.33 -35.10 -22.64
N ASP A 261 -19.25 -35.61 -21.40
CA ASP A 261 -18.28 -35.13 -20.41
C ASP A 261 -16.84 -35.32 -20.92
N SER A 262 -16.14 -34.21 -21.09
CA SER A 262 -14.76 -34.18 -21.59
C SER A 262 -13.74 -33.90 -20.50
N SER A 263 -14.16 -33.81 -19.24
CA SER A 263 -13.32 -33.43 -18.09
C SER A 263 -12.10 -34.37 -17.94
N GLU A 264 -12.31 -35.67 -18.11
CA GLU A 264 -11.23 -36.66 -17.97
C GLU A 264 -10.24 -36.60 -19.12
N GLY A 265 -10.73 -36.41 -20.32
CA GLY A 265 -9.87 -36.25 -21.52
C GLY A 265 -9.01 -35.01 -21.46
N LEU A 266 -9.57 -33.87 -21.00
CA LEU A 266 -8.83 -32.64 -20.79
C LEU A 266 -7.78 -32.81 -19.67
N ARG A 267 -8.13 -33.44 -18.56
CA ARG A 267 -7.20 -33.70 -17.46
C ARG A 267 -5.99 -34.51 -17.91
N GLU A 268 -6.18 -35.60 -18.67
CA GLU A 268 -5.12 -36.46 -19.20
C GLU A 268 -4.27 -35.69 -20.23
N LEU A 269 -4.88 -34.89 -21.09
CA LEU A 269 -4.17 -34.06 -22.06
C LEU A 269 -3.22 -33.07 -21.35
N PHE A 270 -3.73 -32.32 -20.36
CA PHE A 270 -2.91 -31.36 -19.60
C PHE A 270 -1.83 -32.07 -18.77
N LYS A 271 -2.15 -33.19 -18.15
CA LYS A 271 -1.17 -33.98 -17.38
C LYS A 271 -0.01 -34.49 -18.26
N THR A 272 -0.32 -34.99 -19.45
CA THR A 272 0.69 -35.44 -20.41
C THR A 272 1.52 -34.28 -20.93
N SER A 273 0.88 -33.16 -21.27
CA SER A 273 1.55 -31.98 -21.84
C SER A 273 2.44 -31.25 -20.82
N LEU A 274 2.01 -31.13 -19.59
CA LEU A 274 2.78 -30.45 -18.53
C LEU A 274 3.91 -31.33 -17.99
N ASN A 275 3.73 -32.65 -18.01
CA ASN A 275 4.70 -33.64 -17.53
C ASN A 275 5.31 -33.25 -16.16
N ASN A 276 4.47 -32.80 -15.23
CA ASN A 276 4.87 -32.33 -13.91
C ASN A 276 3.97 -32.94 -12.84
N GLU A 277 4.53 -33.87 -12.06
CA GLU A 277 3.82 -34.62 -11.03
C GLU A 277 3.40 -33.76 -9.82
N LYS A 278 3.99 -32.56 -9.68
CA LYS A 278 3.68 -31.64 -8.58
C LYS A 278 2.44 -30.79 -8.84
N VAL A 279 1.89 -30.82 -10.04
CA VAL A 279 0.72 -30.04 -10.44
C VAL A 279 -0.53 -30.90 -10.34
N THR A 280 -1.52 -30.43 -9.57
CA THR A 280 -2.86 -31.01 -9.53
C THR A 280 -3.71 -30.34 -10.60
N ILE A 281 -4.28 -31.10 -11.51
CA ILE A 281 -5.12 -30.61 -12.58
C ILE A 281 -6.59 -30.86 -12.21
N GLN A 282 -7.35 -29.78 -12.16
CA GLN A 282 -8.79 -29.79 -11.96
C GLN A 282 -9.47 -29.22 -13.20
N VAL A 283 -10.51 -29.87 -13.67
CA VAL A 283 -11.33 -29.42 -14.79
C VAL A 283 -12.70 -29.08 -14.23
N GLN A 284 -13.08 -27.81 -14.32
CA GLN A 284 -14.32 -27.32 -13.74
C GLN A 284 -14.94 -26.28 -14.66
N ALA A 285 -16.26 -26.23 -14.73
CA ALA A 285 -16.97 -25.15 -15.38
C ALA A 285 -16.92 -23.88 -14.50
N LEU A 286 -16.59 -22.75 -15.10
CA LEU A 286 -16.54 -21.46 -14.43
C LEU A 286 -17.71 -20.58 -14.87
N LYS A 287 -18.22 -19.78 -13.96
CA LYS A 287 -19.27 -18.80 -14.24
C LYS A 287 -18.68 -17.60 -15.02
N GLY A 288 -19.46 -17.09 -15.96
CA GLY A 288 -19.13 -15.87 -16.71
C GLY A 288 -18.78 -16.14 -18.17
N GLU A 289 -19.20 -15.22 -19.06
CA GLU A 289 -18.99 -15.34 -20.50
C GLU A 289 -17.51 -15.25 -20.91
N ASN A 290 -16.67 -14.61 -20.10
CA ASN A 290 -15.25 -14.38 -20.34
C ASN A 290 -14.36 -15.20 -19.37
N ALA A 291 -14.86 -16.32 -18.87
CA ALA A 291 -14.06 -17.17 -18.00
C ALA A 291 -12.75 -17.62 -18.70
N PRO A 292 -11.60 -17.55 -18.03
CA PRO A 292 -10.34 -17.96 -18.63
C PRO A 292 -10.33 -19.47 -18.91
N ALA A 293 -9.71 -19.87 -20.03
CA ALA A 293 -9.60 -21.28 -20.40
C ALA A 293 -8.71 -22.08 -19.43
N ALA A 294 -7.80 -21.44 -18.75
CA ALA A 294 -6.96 -22.04 -17.72
C ALA A 294 -6.58 -21.01 -16.64
N LEU A 295 -6.51 -21.47 -15.41
CA LEU A 295 -5.99 -20.71 -14.27
C LEU A 295 -4.88 -21.50 -13.59
N ILE A 296 -3.84 -20.79 -13.15
CA ILE A 296 -2.80 -21.35 -12.29
C ILE A 296 -3.04 -20.82 -10.89
N LEU A 297 -3.41 -21.72 -9.99
CA LEU A 297 -3.69 -21.40 -8.60
C LEU A 297 -2.57 -21.93 -7.72
N LEU A 298 -2.19 -21.12 -6.75
CA LEU A 298 -1.24 -21.51 -5.70
C LEU A 298 -1.86 -21.13 -4.35
N PRO A 299 -1.86 -22.02 -3.35
CA PRO A 299 -2.34 -21.68 -2.01
C PRO A 299 -1.70 -20.39 -1.50
N GLU A 300 -2.47 -19.55 -0.84
CA GLU A 300 -2.06 -18.22 -0.38
C GLU A 300 -0.73 -18.25 0.38
N GLN A 301 -0.53 -19.23 1.26
CA GLN A 301 0.71 -19.37 2.02
C GLN A 301 1.93 -19.61 1.13
N MET A 302 1.80 -20.45 0.10
CA MET A 302 2.90 -20.72 -0.84
C MET A 302 3.24 -19.51 -1.68
N ARG A 303 2.22 -18.73 -2.08
CA ARG A 303 2.43 -17.49 -2.82
C ARG A 303 3.18 -16.47 -1.99
N ARG A 304 2.77 -16.25 -0.74
CA ARG A 304 3.45 -15.32 0.19
C ARG A 304 4.90 -15.71 0.42
N MET A 305 5.19 -17.01 0.52
CA MET A 305 6.58 -17.47 0.61
C MET A 305 7.40 -17.17 -0.65
N ASN A 306 6.80 -17.35 -1.83
CA ASN A 306 7.45 -17.04 -3.11
C ASN A 306 7.70 -15.52 -3.25
N ASP A 307 6.71 -14.70 -2.91
CA ASP A 307 6.81 -13.23 -2.96
C ASP A 307 7.91 -12.72 -2.02
N MET A 308 8.01 -13.27 -0.81
CA MET A 308 9.12 -12.96 0.12
C MET A 308 10.48 -13.43 -0.39
N GLY A 309 10.55 -14.60 -1.02
CA GLY A 309 11.79 -15.12 -1.60
C GLY A 309 12.28 -14.31 -2.79
N ALA A 310 11.41 -13.68 -3.54
CA ALA A 310 11.76 -12.81 -4.67
C ALA A 310 12.31 -11.43 -4.23
N LEU A 311 12.13 -11.06 -2.96
CA LEU A 311 12.62 -9.79 -2.38
C LEU A 311 14.00 -9.93 -1.73
N MET A 312 14.49 -11.15 -1.53
CA MET A 312 15.83 -11.46 -0.99
C MET A 312 16.84 -11.64 -2.13
#